data_a88de805634824bdee80f15106836e9b
#
_entry.id   a88de805634824bdee80f15106836e9b
#
_cell.length_a   1.000
_cell.length_b   1.000
_cell.length_c   1.000
_cell.angle_alpha   90.00
_cell.angle_beta   90.00
_cell.angle_gamma   90.00
#
_symmetry.space_group_name_H-M   'P 1'
#
loop_
_entity.id
_entity.type
_entity.pdbx_description
1 polymer ?
#
loop_
_entity_poly.entity_id
_entity_poly.type
_entity_poly.pdbx_seq_one_letter_code
_entity_poly.pdbx_strand_id
1 'polypeptide(L)'
;MKKLMLWLCAVMLATSASAREYEASQFGAKGDGVTLDTVAIQKTIDAAAKDGGTVIFKPGTYLSGSIFVKSGVTLKLDKGVTILGSQRLKDYPVMPTRIAGIEMRWPAALVNVYEQRNATVIGEGTIDGDGKIFWDSYWTLRKSYEPRGLRWASDYDAQRPRLIQVFNSTGVKVGGGLLLRRSGFWTLHICYSTDVTVDGVVIRNNEGGLGPSTDGIDIDSSKKVLVQHADIDVNDDALCLKAGRDSDGLRVARSTEDVVIRDSIVRSAAAGVTFGSETSGGFRNIEAYNITTLKGVPVGILFKSAHTRGGFGENLRLHDFTMIDTPVVLRITMNWNPSYSYARIPPEIKDYPDYWKVLSTPVPKEQGMARFHDVRIWNIKAKGASTAFEVDGYTQAPLERFALEGLDIEAQKGGHIHDAANWTFSNVQLKLGTPIALEEGHSVQGLPAASVQTGRRVQPVDPSKKSFEEQDKS
;
A
#
# COMPACT_ATOMS: atom_id res chain seq x y z
N MET A 1 4.50 38.64 64.41
CA MET A 1 3.59 37.52 64.16
C MET A 1 3.58 37.20 62.62
N LYS A 2 4.36 36.24 62.21
CA LYS A 2 4.43 35.81 60.79
C LYS A 2 3.57 34.54 60.61
N LYS A 3 2.48 34.65 59.84
CA LYS A 3 1.63 33.49 59.48
C LYS A 3 2.32 32.67 58.40
N LEU A 4 2.68 31.44 58.74
CA LEU A 4 3.20 30.43 57.84
C LEU A 4 2.01 29.75 57.15
N MET A 5 1.88 29.91 55.83
CA MET A 5 0.82 29.32 55.03
C MET A 5 1.37 28.04 54.43
N LEU A 6 1.00 26.87 54.97
CA LEU A 6 1.32 25.55 54.38
C LEU A 6 0.44 25.31 53.16
N TRP A 7 1.09 25.17 51.98
CA TRP A 7 0.43 24.64 50.81
C TRP A 7 0.54 23.09 50.82
N LEU A 8 -0.58 22.41 50.98
CA LEU A 8 -0.67 20.97 50.73
C LEU A 8 -0.75 20.75 49.21
N CYS A 9 0.34 20.25 48.59
CA CYS A 9 0.30 19.69 47.25
C CYS A 9 -0.36 18.31 47.35
N ALA A 10 -1.60 18.19 46.91
CA ALA A 10 -2.23 16.89 46.68
C ALA A 10 -1.65 16.31 45.39
N VAL A 11 -0.73 15.36 45.50
CA VAL A 11 -0.29 14.53 44.40
C VAL A 11 -1.41 13.56 44.08
N MET A 12 -2.18 13.83 43.02
CA MET A 12 -3.07 12.83 42.42
C MET A 12 -2.22 11.74 41.77
N LEU A 13 -2.04 10.64 42.46
CA LEU A 13 -1.59 9.39 41.87
C LEU A 13 -2.69 8.91 40.92
N ALA A 14 -2.54 9.18 39.65
CA ALA A 14 -3.33 8.54 38.60
C ALA A 14 -2.95 7.06 38.58
N THR A 15 -3.68 6.25 39.31
CA THR A 15 -3.62 4.78 39.11
C THR A 15 -4.13 4.51 37.72
N SER A 16 -3.22 4.10 36.81
CA SER A 16 -3.61 3.55 35.51
C SER A 16 -4.40 2.26 35.82
N ALA A 17 -5.72 2.36 35.78
CA ALA A 17 -6.57 1.16 35.82
C ALA A 17 -6.17 0.29 34.62
N SER A 18 -5.69 -0.92 34.87
CA SER A 18 -5.45 -1.90 33.79
C SER A 18 -6.77 -2.10 33.06
N ALA A 19 -6.75 -2.00 31.73
CA ALA A 19 -7.94 -2.23 30.94
C ALA A 19 -8.47 -3.65 31.22
N ARG A 20 -9.79 -3.75 31.43
CA ARG A 20 -10.44 -5.03 31.72
C ARG A 20 -10.26 -6.00 30.56
N GLU A 21 -9.93 -7.23 30.89
CA GLU A 21 -9.75 -8.30 29.90
C GLU A 21 -11.05 -9.08 29.69
N TYR A 22 -11.32 -9.41 28.44
CA TYR A 22 -12.46 -10.20 27.97
C TYR A 22 -11.94 -11.39 27.18
N GLU A 23 -12.01 -12.59 27.75
CA GLU A 23 -11.51 -13.80 27.11
C GLU A 23 -12.56 -14.39 26.17
N ALA A 24 -12.21 -14.61 24.89
CA ALA A 24 -13.12 -15.05 23.84
C ALA A 24 -13.80 -16.41 24.15
N SER A 25 -13.13 -17.31 24.88
CA SER A 25 -13.71 -18.60 25.28
C SER A 25 -14.91 -18.45 26.21
N GLN A 26 -14.97 -17.37 27.02
CA GLN A 26 -16.10 -17.10 27.93
C GLN A 26 -17.36 -16.68 27.14
N PHE A 27 -17.20 -16.26 25.88
CA PHE A 27 -18.28 -15.91 24.97
C PHE A 27 -18.59 -17.00 23.94
N GLY A 28 -17.96 -18.17 24.10
CA GLY A 28 -18.23 -19.37 23.33
C GLY A 28 -17.25 -19.68 22.20
N ALA A 29 -16.18 -18.88 22.02
CA ALA A 29 -15.15 -19.19 21.02
C ALA A 29 -14.40 -20.48 21.38
N LYS A 30 -14.18 -21.35 20.39
CA LYS A 30 -13.60 -22.68 20.57
C LYS A 30 -12.09 -22.70 20.32
N GLY A 31 -11.63 -21.98 19.30
CA GLY A 31 -10.21 -21.97 18.93
C GLY A 31 -9.69 -23.32 18.45
N ASP A 32 -10.55 -24.17 17.90
CA ASP A 32 -10.25 -25.53 17.46
C ASP A 32 -9.89 -25.65 15.96
N GLY A 33 -9.90 -24.53 15.22
CA GLY A 33 -9.61 -24.45 13.79
C GLY A 33 -10.74 -24.93 12.87
N VAL A 34 -11.86 -25.38 13.41
CA VAL A 34 -12.97 -25.96 12.66
C VAL A 34 -14.29 -25.24 12.91
N THR A 35 -14.57 -24.93 14.18
CA THR A 35 -15.78 -24.18 14.58
C THR A 35 -15.68 -22.74 14.10
N LEU A 36 -16.75 -22.22 13.47
CA LEU A 36 -16.81 -20.81 13.06
C LEU A 36 -17.05 -19.94 14.30
N ASP A 37 -15.99 -19.31 14.78
CA ASP A 37 -15.96 -18.51 16.00
C ASP A 37 -16.36 -17.03 15.82
N THR A 38 -16.72 -16.59 14.60
CA THR A 38 -17.02 -15.19 14.26
C THR A 38 -17.97 -14.53 15.25
N VAL A 39 -19.09 -15.19 15.55
CA VAL A 39 -20.14 -14.65 16.44
C VAL A 39 -19.63 -14.55 17.89
N ALA A 40 -18.88 -15.53 18.35
CA ALA A 40 -18.31 -15.54 19.69
C ALA A 40 -17.25 -14.44 19.87
N ILE A 41 -16.36 -14.30 18.90
CA ILE A 41 -15.35 -13.24 18.88
C ILE A 41 -16.03 -11.86 18.84
N GLN A 42 -17.04 -11.67 17.98
CA GLN A 42 -17.74 -10.39 17.89
C GLN A 42 -18.47 -10.05 19.21
N LYS A 43 -19.12 -11.00 19.85
CA LYS A 43 -19.73 -10.82 21.18
C LYS A 43 -18.71 -10.36 22.23
N THR A 44 -17.49 -10.93 22.17
CA THR A 44 -16.40 -10.54 23.08
C THR A 44 -15.99 -9.09 22.83
N ILE A 45 -15.82 -8.71 21.56
CA ILE A 45 -15.50 -7.33 21.15
C ILE A 45 -16.62 -6.37 21.61
N ASP A 46 -17.88 -6.73 21.38
CA ASP A 46 -19.03 -5.90 21.76
C ASP A 46 -19.16 -5.76 23.29
N ALA A 47 -18.76 -6.76 24.06
CA ALA A 47 -18.68 -6.67 25.53
C ALA A 47 -17.55 -5.73 25.97
N ALA A 48 -16.36 -5.87 25.38
CA ALA A 48 -15.21 -5.04 25.69
C ALA A 48 -15.43 -3.57 25.31
N ALA A 49 -16.24 -3.31 24.28
CA ALA A 49 -16.54 -1.94 23.83
C ALA A 49 -17.34 -1.11 24.82
N LYS A 50 -17.96 -1.73 25.84
CA LYS A 50 -18.75 -1.01 26.86
C LYS A 50 -17.90 -0.19 27.81
N ASP A 51 -16.66 -0.58 28.03
CA ASP A 51 -15.73 0.06 28.95
C ASP A 51 -14.31 0.28 28.39
N GLY A 52 -14.09 -0.02 27.09
CA GLY A 52 -12.80 0.14 26.43
C GLY A 52 -11.79 -0.96 26.79
N GLY A 53 -12.25 -2.21 26.91
CA GLY A 53 -11.44 -3.34 27.38
C GLY A 53 -10.57 -4.00 26.32
N THR A 54 -9.80 -4.99 26.76
CA THR A 54 -8.93 -5.82 25.92
C THR A 54 -9.57 -7.19 25.68
N VAL A 55 -9.72 -7.56 24.40
CA VAL A 55 -10.13 -8.90 24.00
C VAL A 55 -8.89 -9.79 23.94
N ILE A 56 -8.91 -10.87 24.66
CA ILE A 56 -7.83 -11.87 24.72
C ILE A 56 -8.32 -13.26 24.33
N PHE A 57 -7.37 -14.11 23.97
CA PHE A 57 -7.62 -15.48 23.48
C PHE A 57 -6.70 -16.46 24.19
N LYS A 58 -7.19 -17.69 24.41
CA LYS A 58 -6.31 -18.81 24.70
C LYS A 58 -5.53 -19.22 23.44
N PRO A 59 -4.34 -19.82 23.56
CA PRO A 59 -3.67 -20.40 22.40
C PRO A 59 -4.60 -21.34 21.63
N GLY A 60 -4.67 -21.16 20.30
CA GLY A 60 -5.58 -21.90 19.43
C GLY A 60 -5.78 -21.23 18.07
N THR A 61 -6.51 -21.92 17.19
CA THR A 61 -6.86 -21.42 15.84
C THR A 61 -8.36 -21.13 15.78
N TYR A 62 -8.70 -19.87 15.61
CA TYR A 62 -10.06 -19.37 15.61
C TYR A 62 -10.50 -19.12 14.15
N LEU A 63 -11.25 -20.08 13.58
CA LEU A 63 -11.82 -19.93 12.25
C LEU A 63 -12.88 -18.81 12.28
N SER A 64 -12.73 -17.79 11.43
CA SER A 64 -13.61 -16.63 11.46
C SER A 64 -13.91 -16.06 10.07
N GLY A 65 -15.11 -15.55 9.87
CA GLY A 65 -15.42 -14.53 8.90
C GLY A 65 -15.05 -13.14 9.44
N SER A 66 -15.66 -12.09 8.89
CA SER A 66 -15.36 -10.72 9.30
C SER A 66 -15.69 -10.43 10.76
N ILE A 67 -14.72 -9.85 11.47
CA ILE A 67 -14.90 -9.27 12.81
C ILE A 67 -14.65 -7.76 12.78
N PHE A 68 -15.32 -7.02 13.67
CA PHE A 68 -15.31 -5.56 13.71
C PHE A 68 -14.86 -5.06 15.07
N VAL A 69 -13.63 -4.57 15.14
CA VAL A 69 -13.05 -3.99 16.36
C VAL A 69 -13.68 -2.62 16.60
N LYS A 70 -14.16 -2.40 17.81
CA LYS A 70 -14.91 -1.20 18.20
C LYS A 70 -14.00 -0.14 18.82
N SER A 71 -14.54 1.08 18.95
CA SER A 71 -13.86 2.19 19.59
C SER A 71 -13.43 1.85 21.01
N GLY A 72 -12.19 2.21 21.34
CA GLY A 72 -11.58 1.96 22.65
C GLY A 72 -11.18 0.51 22.92
N VAL A 73 -11.48 -0.43 22.02
CA VAL A 73 -11.16 -1.86 22.19
C VAL A 73 -9.74 -2.16 21.71
N THR A 74 -9.03 -2.96 22.50
CA THR A 74 -7.81 -3.62 22.08
C THR A 74 -8.11 -5.08 21.76
N LEU A 75 -7.93 -5.47 20.49
CA LEU A 75 -7.89 -6.87 20.06
C LEU A 75 -6.45 -7.37 20.21
N LYS A 76 -6.17 -8.22 21.18
CA LYS A 76 -4.83 -8.70 21.51
C LYS A 76 -4.70 -10.18 21.15
N LEU A 77 -3.77 -10.47 20.24
CA LEU A 77 -3.46 -11.82 19.80
C LEU A 77 -2.06 -12.21 20.33
N ASP A 78 -2.00 -12.91 21.44
CA ASP A 78 -0.73 -13.36 21.98
C ASP A 78 -0.14 -14.52 21.16
N LYS A 79 1.13 -14.82 21.36
CA LYS A 79 1.83 -15.91 20.69
C LYS A 79 1.06 -17.25 20.85
N GLY A 80 0.87 -17.96 19.73
CA GLY A 80 0.08 -19.18 19.68
C GLY A 80 -1.41 -18.99 19.38
N VAL A 81 -1.88 -17.74 19.24
CA VAL A 81 -3.23 -17.42 18.79
C VAL A 81 -3.22 -17.17 17.29
N THR A 82 -4.12 -17.81 16.55
CA THR A 82 -4.34 -17.57 15.12
C THR A 82 -5.82 -17.25 14.86
N ILE A 83 -6.10 -16.11 14.26
CA ILE A 83 -7.38 -15.84 13.58
C ILE A 83 -7.24 -16.36 12.16
N LEU A 84 -7.99 -17.40 11.80
CA LEU A 84 -7.99 -18.05 10.50
C LEU A 84 -9.20 -17.60 9.68
N GLY A 85 -8.99 -17.05 8.52
CA GLY A 85 -10.05 -16.59 7.62
C GLY A 85 -10.89 -17.73 7.03
N SER A 86 -12.20 -17.59 7.06
CA SER A 86 -13.10 -18.49 6.37
C SER A 86 -12.88 -18.40 4.85
N GLN A 87 -12.85 -19.56 4.19
CA GLN A 87 -12.80 -19.63 2.73
C GLN A 87 -14.17 -19.44 2.05
N ARG A 88 -15.21 -19.14 2.82
CA ARG A 88 -16.57 -18.92 2.29
C ARG A 88 -16.87 -17.44 2.23
N LEU A 89 -17.00 -16.89 1.01
CA LEU A 89 -17.24 -15.45 0.79
C LEU A 89 -18.49 -14.92 1.54
N LYS A 90 -19.50 -15.76 1.76
CA LYS A 90 -20.72 -15.40 2.53
C LYS A 90 -20.46 -15.05 4.00
N ASP A 91 -19.31 -15.42 4.56
CA ASP A 91 -18.92 -15.07 5.92
C ASP A 91 -18.31 -13.66 6.03
N TYR A 92 -18.23 -12.94 4.90
CA TYR A 92 -17.73 -11.58 4.77
C TYR A 92 -18.85 -10.68 4.25
N PRO A 93 -19.53 -9.91 5.11
CA PRO A 93 -20.65 -9.06 4.69
C PRO A 93 -20.20 -8.02 3.67
N VAL A 94 -21.01 -7.80 2.64
CA VAL A 94 -20.75 -6.78 1.61
C VAL A 94 -21.15 -5.41 2.13
N MET A 95 -20.19 -4.48 2.21
CA MET A 95 -20.35 -3.16 2.79
C MET A 95 -19.72 -2.06 1.93
N PRO A 96 -20.10 -0.79 2.12
CA PRO A 96 -19.44 0.33 1.44
C PRO A 96 -17.97 0.41 1.81
N THR A 97 -17.12 0.62 0.81
CA THR A 97 -15.68 0.80 1.01
C THR A 97 -15.06 1.40 -0.26
N ARG A 98 -13.74 1.45 -0.32
CA ARG A 98 -12.97 1.77 -1.53
C ARG A 98 -12.13 0.58 -1.95
N ILE A 99 -12.14 0.25 -3.22
CA ILE A 99 -11.36 -0.84 -3.82
C ILE A 99 -10.60 -0.31 -5.02
N ALA A 100 -9.30 -0.54 -5.05
CA ALA A 100 -8.42 -0.13 -6.14
C ALA A 100 -8.77 1.27 -6.69
N GLY A 101 -9.02 2.20 -5.76
CA GLY A 101 -9.23 3.62 -6.00
C GLY A 101 -10.67 4.07 -6.29
N ILE A 102 -11.68 3.19 -6.35
CA ILE A 102 -13.09 3.59 -6.51
C ILE A 102 -13.95 3.20 -5.30
N GLU A 103 -14.92 4.06 -4.97
CA GLU A 103 -15.93 3.76 -3.96
C GLU A 103 -16.95 2.76 -4.48
N MET A 104 -17.09 1.64 -3.78
CA MET A 104 -18.03 0.59 -4.14
C MET A 104 -18.40 -0.28 -2.94
N ARG A 105 -19.30 -1.24 -3.13
CA ARG A 105 -19.60 -2.26 -2.12
C ARG A 105 -18.71 -3.48 -2.35
N TRP A 106 -18.11 -3.99 -1.28
CA TRP A 106 -17.16 -5.09 -1.34
C TRP A 106 -17.22 -5.96 -0.08
N PRO A 107 -16.83 -7.24 -0.14
CA PRO A 107 -16.68 -8.05 1.07
C PRO A 107 -15.78 -7.36 2.10
N ALA A 108 -16.24 -7.30 3.34
CA ALA A 108 -15.48 -6.77 4.45
C ALA A 108 -14.15 -7.52 4.61
N ALA A 109 -13.16 -6.91 5.25
CA ALA A 109 -11.92 -7.59 5.60
C ALA A 109 -12.15 -8.67 6.67
N LEU A 110 -11.18 -9.54 6.90
CA LEU A 110 -11.23 -10.47 8.02
C LEU A 110 -11.29 -9.72 9.34
N VAL A 111 -10.42 -8.70 9.51
CA VAL A 111 -10.45 -7.80 10.68
C VAL A 111 -10.72 -6.37 10.21
N ASN A 112 -11.72 -5.73 10.79
CA ASN A 112 -12.15 -4.40 10.40
C ASN A 112 -12.10 -3.43 11.60
N VAL A 113 -11.51 -2.25 11.39
CA VAL A 113 -11.70 -1.05 12.19
C VAL A 113 -12.44 -0.06 11.29
N TYR A 114 -13.76 -0.04 11.38
CA TYR A 114 -14.61 0.66 10.43
C TYR A 114 -15.40 1.75 11.15
N GLU A 115 -15.10 3.02 10.85
CA GLU A 115 -15.72 4.21 11.48
C GLU A 115 -15.56 4.22 13.00
N GLN A 116 -14.36 3.91 13.51
CA GLN A 116 -14.07 3.79 14.92
C GLN A 116 -13.00 4.80 15.39
N ARG A 117 -12.85 4.90 16.70
CA ARG A 117 -11.84 5.76 17.34
C ARG A 117 -11.06 4.97 18.40
N ASN A 118 -9.74 5.19 18.44
CA ASN A 118 -8.85 4.64 19.46
C ASN A 118 -8.96 3.10 19.58
N ALA A 119 -9.05 2.41 18.45
CA ALA A 119 -9.04 0.96 18.38
C ALA A 119 -7.62 0.44 18.16
N THR A 120 -7.34 -0.73 18.72
CA THR A 120 -6.00 -1.33 18.66
C THR A 120 -6.08 -2.80 18.26
N VAL A 121 -5.20 -3.24 17.36
CA VAL A 121 -5.02 -4.66 16.94
C VAL A 121 -3.55 -5.00 17.11
N ILE A 122 -3.19 -5.73 18.14
CA ILE A 122 -1.79 -5.97 18.51
C ILE A 122 -1.52 -7.38 19.02
N GLY A 123 -0.24 -7.71 19.12
CA GLY A 123 0.28 -8.92 19.74
C GLY A 123 1.30 -9.65 18.86
N GLU A 124 1.71 -10.84 19.27
CA GLU A 124 2.65 -11.72 18.56
C GLU A 124 1.95 -12.93 17.90
N GLY A 125 0.63 -12.88 17.83
CA GLY A 125 -0.19 -13.90 17.18
C GLY A 125 -0.27 -13.72 15.67
N THR A 126 -1.14 -14.51 15.04
CA THR A 126 -1.28 -14.58 13.59
C THR A 126 -2.68 -14.18 13.13
N ILE A 127 -2.76 -13.38 12.07
CA ILE A 127 -3.97 -13.19 11.27
C ILE A 127 -3.69 -13.81 9.91
N ASP A 128 -4.36 -14.91 9.60
CA ASP A 128 -4.15 -15.71 8.41
C ASP A 128 -5.41 -15.68 7.54
N GLY A 129 -5.32 -15.12 6.35
CA GLY A 129 -6.46 -15.00 5.44
C GLY A 129 -6.89 -16.30 4.78
N ASP A 130 -6.03 -17.33 4.80
CA ASP A 130 -6.19 -18.59 4.06
C ASP A 130 -6.62 -18.37 2.60
N GLY A 131 -6.00 -17.35 1.98
CA GLY A 131 -6.45 -16.67 0.76
C GLY A 131 -6.36 -17.45 -0.55
N LYS A 132 -5.73 -18.62 -0.55
CA LYS A 132 -5.42 -19.34 -1.81
C LYS A 132 -6.64 -19.60 -2.70
N ILE A 133 -7.78 -19.94 -2.13
CA ILE A 133 -9.01 -20.17 -2.92
C ILE A 133 -9.46 -18.91 -3.67
N PHE A 134 -9.27 -17.74 -3.06
CA PHE A 134 -9.55 -16.45 -3.69
C PHE A 134 -8.52 -16.10 -4.77
N TRP A 135 -7.24 -16.48 -4.59
CA TRP A 135 -6.21 -16.31 -5.60
C TRP A 135 -6.48 -17.14 -6.85
N ASP A 136 -6.81 -18.42 -6.66
CA ASP A 136 -7.12 -19.34 -7.76
C ASP A 136 -8.35 -18.86 -8.55
N SER A 137 -9.37 -18.35 -7.86
CA SER A 137 -10.55 -17.73 -8.48
C SER A 137 -10.18 -16.48 -9.31
N TYR A 138 -9.34 -15.59 -8.77
CA TYR A 138 -8.86 -14.42 -9.49
C TYR A 138 -8.07 -14.79 -10.75
N TRP A 139 -7.10 -15.68 -10.63
CA TRP A 139 -6.27 -16.09 -11.78
C TRP A 139 -7.11 -16.74 -12.88
N THR A 140 -8.10 -17.52 -12.50
CA THR A 140 -9.07 -18.12 -13.43
C THR A 140 -9.88 -17.06 -14.17
N LEU A 141 -10.42 -16.08 -13.41
CA LEU A 141 -11.19 -14.98 -13.99
C LEU A 141 -10.31 -14.12 -14.90
N ARG A 142 -9.14 -13.71 -14.43
CA ARG A 142 -8.20 -12.89 -15.19
C ARG A 142 -7.83 -13.54 -16.51
N LYS A 143 -7.49 -14.82 -16.50
CA LYS A 143 -7.18 -15.59 -17.73
C LYS A 143 -8.34 -15.57 -18.74
N SER A 144 -9.58 -15.57 -18.27
CA SER A 144 -10.76 -15.48 -19.13
C SER A 144 -11.03 -14.06 -19.63
N TYR A 145 -10.64 -13.03 -18.88
CA TYR A 145 -10.91 -11.63 -19.16
C TYR A 145 -9.91 -10.98 -20.10
N GLU A 146 -8.64 -11.32 -19.98
CA GLU A 146 -7.58 -10.68 -20.76
C GLU A 146 -7.76 -10.78 -22.29
N PRO A 147 -8.08 -11.94 -22.88
CA PRO A 147 -8.35 -12.03 -24.31
C PRO A 147 -9.56 -11.22 -24.79
N ARG A 148 -10.44 -10.83 -23.85
CA ARG A 148 -11.63 -10.03 -24.11
C ARG A 148 -11.42 -8.54 -23.87
N GLY A 149 -10.18 -8.10 -23.58
CA GLY A 149 -9.88 -6.70 -23.23
C GLY A 149 -10.45 -6.24 -21.88
N LEU A 150 -10.74 -7.17 -20.96
CA LEU A 150 -11.34 -6.90 -19.65
C LEU A 150 -10.33 -6.98 -18.49
N ARG A 151 -9.01 -6.89 -18.75
CA ARG A 151 -7.99 -6.92 -17.69
C ARG A 151 -8.31 -5.91 -16.56
N TRP A 152 -8.78 -4.73 -16.95
CA TRP A 152 -9.13 -3.66 -16.03
C TRP A 152 -10.26 -3.99 -15.03
N ALA A 153 -11.13 -4.94 -15.37
CA ALA A 153 -12.26 -5.36 -14.55
C ALA A 153 -11.91 -6.50 -13.56
N SER A 154 -10.80 -7.21 -13.81
CA SER A 154 -10.49 -8.44 -13.07
C SER A 154 -10.42 -8.24 -11.55
N ASP A 155 -9.82 -7.13 -11.09
CA ASP A 155 -9.66 -6.85 -9.66
C ASP A 155 -10.98 -6.45 -8.98
N TYR A 156 -11.97 -6.00 -9.74
CA TYR A 156 -13.28 -5.58 -9.24
C TYR A 156 -14.34 -6.69 -9.30
N ASP A 157 -14.18 -7.63 -10.23
CA ASP A 157 -15.14 -8.73 -10.40
C ASP A 157 -14.75 -9.97 -9.58
N ALA A 158 -13.44 -10.18 -9.34
CA ALA A 158 -12.95 -11.23 -8.46
C ALA A 158 -13.06 -10.83 -6.99
N GLN A 159 -14.27 -10.93 -6.43
CA GLN A 159 -14.52 -10.57 -5.03
C GLN A 159 -13.72 -11.44 -4.07
N ARG A 160 -13.01 -10.80 -3.15
CA ARG A 160 -12.11 -11.45 -2.18
C ARG A 160 -11.89 -10.53 -0.97
N PRO A 161 -11.80 -11.06 0.26
CA PRO A 161 -11.61 -10.24 1.44
C PRO A 161 -10.17 -9.73 1.54
N ARG A 162 -10.00 -8.50 2.03
CA ARG A 162 -8.73 -8.00 2.57
C ARG A 162 -8.46 -8.64 3.92
N LEU A 163 -7.21 -8.56 4.41
CA LEU A 163 -6.91 -9.13 5.71
C LEU A 163 -7.31 -8.18 6.85
N ILE A 164 -6.78 -6.94 6.82
CA ILE A 164 -7.15 -5.90 7.80
C ILE A 164 -7.58 -4.64 7.04
N GLN A 165 -8.68 -4.05 7.47
CA GLN A 165 -9.12 -2.74 6.99
C GLN A 165 -9.27 -1.76 8.13
N VAL A 166 -8.64 -0.58 7.99
CA VAL A 166 -8.88 0.61 8.81
C VAL A 166 -9.57 1.64 7.92
N PHE A 167 -10.88 1.84 8.12
CA PHE A 167 -11.69 2.68 7.26
C PHE A 167 -12.35 3.80 8.04
N ASN A 168 -12.18 5.04 7.57
CA ASN A 168 -12.79 6.26 8.15
C ASN A 168 -12.68 6.31 9.68
N SER A 169 -11.50 5.99 10.20
CA SER A 169 -11.22 5.79 11.62
C SER A 169 -10.10 6.73 12.11
N THR A 170 -10.01 6.93 13.41
CA THR A 170 -9.03 7.84 14.02
C THR A 170 -8.36 7.23 15.25
N GLY A 171 -7.04 7.42 15.40
CA GLY A 171 -6.30 6.95 16.58
C GLY A 171 -6.13 5.44 16.62
N VAL A 172 -5.91 4.80 15.46
CA VAL A 172 -5.83 3.34 15.35
C VAL A 172 -4.38 2.86 15.42
N LYS A 173 -4.16 1.75 16.13
CA LYS A 173 -2.85 1.08 16.20
C LYS A 173 -2.95 -0.36 15.72
N VAL A 174 -1.98 -0.76 14.89
CA VAL A 174 -1.84 -2.14 14.40
C VAL A 174 -0.37 -2.56 14.55
N GLY A 175 -0.09 -3.71 15.16
CA GLY A 175 1.31 -4.16 15.24
C GLY A 175 1.67 -5.02 16.44
N GLY A 176 2.84 -4.72 17.04
CA GLY A 176 3.34 -5.45 18.22
C GLY A 176 3.91 -6.84 17.92
N GLY A 177 4.30 -7.12 16.67
CA GLY A 177 4.83 -8.43 16.25
C GLY A 177 3.82 -9.30 15.50
N LEU A 178 2.61 -8.79 15.19
CA LEU A 178 1.58 -9.56 14.45
C LEU A 178 2.13 -10.13 13.14
N LEU A 179 1.92 -11.42 12.94
CA LEU A 179 2.12 -12.10 11.68
C LEU A 179 0.84 -12.01 10.83
N LEU A 180 0.92 -11.29 9.71
CA LEU A 180 -0.15 -11.14 8.72
C LEU A 180 0.20 -12.00 7.51
N ARG A 181 -0.64 -12.95 7.13
CA ARG A 181 -0.29 -13.88 6.06
C ARG A 181 -1.46 -14.31 5.21
N ARG A 182 -1.14 -14.75 4.00
CA ARG A 182 -2.06 -15.32 3.02
C ARG A 182 -3.34 -14.51 2.84
N SER A 183 -3.23 -13.18 2.74
CA SER A 183 -4.37 -12.31 2.49
C SER A 183 -5.08 -12.69 1.17
N GLY A 184 -6.39 -12.63 1.13
CA GLY A 184 -7.13 -12.85 -0.12
C GLY A 184 -6.96 -11.72 -1.13
N PHE A 185 -6.68 -10.51 -0.66
CA PHE A 185 -6.47 -9.27 -1.41
C PHE A 185 -5.47 -8.39 -0.64
N TRP A 186 -5.50 -7.06 -0.72
CA TRP A 186 -4.64 -6.15 0.05
C TRP A 186 -4.56 -6.53 1.52
N THR A 187 -3.35 -6.52 2.10
CA THR A 187 -3.13 -7.05 3.44
C THR A 187 -3.60 -6.08 4.52
N LEU A 188 -3.04 -4.88 4.56
CA LEU A 188 -3.45 -3.83 5.50
C LEU A 188 -3.84 -2.58 4.73
N HIS A 189 -5.12 -2.31 4.61
CA HIS A 189 -5.66 -1.15 3.91
C HIS A 189 -6.12 -0.06 4.88
N ILE A 190 -5.43 1.07 4.89
CA ILE A 190 -5.74 2.26 5.68
C ILE A 190 -6.39 3.27 4.75
N CYS A 191 -7.71 3.42 4.84
CA CYS A 191 -8.49 4.27 3.93
C CYS A 191 -9.28 5.32 4.69
N TYR A 192 -9.23 6.57 4.24
CA TYR A 192 -9.94 7.71 4.82
C TYR A 192 -9.70 7.94 6.31
N SER A 193 -8.59 7.47 6.82
CA SER A 193 -8.30 7.44 8.26
C SER A 193 -7.28 8.49 8.67
N THR A 194 -7.24 8.79 9.95
CA THR A 194 -6.34 9.81 10.52
C THR A 194 -5.72 9.30 11.81
N ASP A 195 -4.45 9.66 12.08
CA ASP A 195 -3.77 9.23 13.31
C ASP A 195 -3.66 7.70 13.40
N VAL A 196 -3.06 7.06 12.39
CA VAL A 196 -2.88 5.60 12.35
C VAL A 196 -1.42 5.26 12.54
N THR A 197 -1.13 4.33 13.44
CA THR A 197 0.22 3.79 13.65
C THR A 197 0.25 2.31 13.32
N VAL A 198 1.15 1.93 12.41
CA VAL A 198 1.50 0.54 12.13
C VAL A 198 2.94 0.31 12.60
N ASP A 199 3.13 -0.57 13.59
CA ASP A 199 4.44 -0.76 14.21
C ASP A 199 4.75 -2.24 14.46
N GLY A 200 5.80 -2.74 13.80
CA GLY A 200 6.30 -4.10 14.02
C GLY A 200 5.40 -5.20 13.46
N VAL A 201 4.79 -5.01 12.28
CA VAL A 201 4.08 -6.09 11.59
C VAL A 201 5.03 -6.93 10.75
N VAL A 202 4.77 -8.23 10.67
CA VAL A 202 5.44 -9.19 9.80
C VAL A 202 4.44 -9.69 8.78
N ILE A 203 4.68 -9.44 7.48
CA ILE A 203 3.76 -9.81 6.40
C ILE A 203 4.36 -10.94 5.55
N ARG A 204 3.61 -12.01 5.32
CA ARG A 204 4.04 -13.21 4.57
C ARG A 204 2.89 -13.72 3.68
N ASN A 205 2.75 -13.15 2.49
CA ASN A 205 1.67 -13.49 1.57
C ASN A 205 2.05 -14.52 0.50
N ASN A 206 3.34 -14.80 0.29
CA ASN A 206 3.77 -15.73 -0.75
C ASN A 206 3.85 -17.19 -0.28
N GLU A 207 3.17 -17.52 0.82
CA GLU A 207 3.10 -18.88 1.32
C GLU A 207 2.00 -19.69 0.62
N GLY A 208 2.40 -20.77 -0.05
CA GLY A 208 1.49 -21.65 -0.79
C GLY A 208 1.11 -21.18 -2.19
N GLY A 209 1.77 -20.14 -2.69
CA GLY A 209 1.59 -19.57 -4.04
C GLY A 209 1.76 -18.06 -4.07
N LEU A 210 1.53 -17.46 -5.24
CA LEU A 210 1.60 -16.02 -5.44
C LEU A 210 0.18 -15.42 -5.37
N GLY A 211 -0.08 -14.67 -4.31
CA GLY A 211 -1.37 -14.02 -4.10
C GLY A 211 -1.49 -12.75 -4.96
N PRO A 212 -2.46 -12.69 -5.89
CA PRO A 212 -2.64 -11.52 -6.76
C PRO A 212 -3.12 -10.32 -5.97
N SER A 213 -2.54 -9.14 -6.22
CA SER A 213 -2.88 -7.89 -5.53
C SER A 213 -2.88 -8.05 -3.99
N THR A 214 -1.85 -8.75 -3.47
CA THR A 214 -1.64 -8.92 -2.03
C THR A 214 -0.65 -7.89 -1.51
N ASP A 215 -0.91 -6.62 -1.84
CA ASP A 215 -0.13 -5.48 -1.38
C ASP A 215 0.08 -5.55 0.14
N GLY A 216 1.22 -5.07 0.64
CA GLY A 216 1.55 -5.15 2.06
C GLY A 216 0.76 -4.16 2.90
N ILE A 217 1.07 -2.88 2.76
CA ILE A 217 0.41 -1.79 3.49
C ILE A 217 0.02 -0.71 2.50
N ASP A 218 -1.29 -0.53 2.32
CA ASP A 218 -1.87 0.52 1.48
C ASP A 218 -2.36 1.68 2.33
N ILE A 219 -1.81 2.86 2.10
CA ILE A 219 -2.22 4.11 2.74
C ILE A 219 -2.99 4.92 1.70
N ASP A 220 -4.32 4.95 1.81
CA ASP A 220 -5.23 5.47 0.79
C ASP A 220 -6.05 6.64 1.32
N SER A 221 -5.84 7.83 0.76
CA SER A 221 -6.57 9.06 1.11
C SER A 221 -6.65 9.31 2.63
N SER A 222 -5.56 9.00 3.32
CA SER A 222 -5.43 9.03 4.77
C SER A 222 -4.34 10.01 5.20
N LYS A 223 -4.35 10.46 6.45
CA LYS A 223 -3.38 11.43 6.94
C LYS A 223 -2.87 11.15 8.34
N LYS A 224 -1.68 11.67 8.65
CA LYS A 224 -0.98 11.43 9.92
C LYS A 224 -0.83 9.94 10.18
N VAL A 225 -0.20 9.25 9.22
CA VAL A 225 0.05 7.81 9.29
C VAL A 225 1.53 7.56 9.53
N LEU A 226 1.83 6.75 10.52
CA LEU A 226 3.17 6.23 10.79
C LEU A 226 3.22 4.74 10.50
N VAL A 227 4.14 4.31 9.64
CA VAL A 227 4.48 2.89 9.42
C VAL A 227 5.94 2.70 9.77
N GLN A 228 6.23 1.76 10.68
CA GLN A 228 7.61 1.47 11.07
C GLN A 228 7.81 0.02 11.46
N HIS A 229 9.07 -0.44 11.39
CA HIS A 229 9.53 -1.78 11.77
C HIS A 229 8.73 -2.90 11.07
N ALA A 230 8.31 -2.67 9.82
CA ALA A 230 7.61 -3.66 9.02
C ALA A 230 8.61 -4.60 8.31
N ASP A 231 8.31 -5.90 8.30
CA ASP A 231 9.07 -6.93 7.58
C ASP A 231 8.15 -7.62 6.57
N ILE A 232 8.33 -7.32 5.27
CA ILE A 232 7.31 -7.55 4.24
C ILE A 232 7.81 -8.53 3.17
N ASP A 233 6.99 -9.57 2.89
CA ASP A 233 7.11 -10.51 1.76
C ASP A 233 5.73 -10.70 1.14
N VAL A 234 5.52 -10.09 -0.04
CA VAL A 234 4.24 -10.03 -0.76
C VAL A 234 4.43 -10.20 -2.26
N ASN A 235 3.35 -10.37 -3.02
CA ASN A 235 3.39 -10.53 -4.48
C ASN A 235 3.08 -9.23 -5.25
N ASP A 236 2.58 -8.20 -4.59
CA ASP A 236 2.33 -6.87 -5.18
C ASP A 236 3.12 -5.81 -4.37
N ASP A 237 2.76 -4.53 -4.43
CA ASP A 237 3.49 -3.43 -3.78
C ASP A 237 3.64 -3.64 -2.26
N ALA A 238 4.82 -3.36 -1.70
CA ALA A 238 5.03 -3.56 -0.26
C ALA A 238 4.48 -2.42 0.59
N LEU A 239 4.92 -1.19 0.34
CA LEU A 239 4.54 0.02 1.06
C LEU A 239 3.97 1.01 0.04
N CYS A 240 2.65 1.14 0.02
CA CYS A 240 1.97 1.77 -1.10
C CYS A 240 1.12 2.98 -0.68
N LEU A 241 1.32 4.11 -1.34
CA LEU A 241 0.54 5.34 -1.19
C LEU A 241 -0.49 5.39 -2.32
N LYS A 242 -1.76 5.50 -1.97
CA LYS A 242 -2.90 5.55 -2.91
C LYS A 242 -3.80 6.74 -2.59
N ALA A 243 -4.50 7.29 -3.59
CA ALA A 243 -5.37 8.46 -3.41
C ALA A 243 -6.55 8.49 -4.38
N GLY A 244 -7.04 7.33 -4.79
CA GLY A 244 -8.20 7.22 -5.68
C GLY A 244 -7.87 7.17 -7.16
N ARG A 245 -8.85 6.70 -7.93
CA ARG A 245 -8.72 6.35 -9.35
C ARG A 245 -9.69 7.11 -10.23
N ASP A 246 -9.15 7.72 -11.28
CA ASP A 246 -9.90 8.29 -12.41
C ASP A 246 -11.03 9.25 -11.95
N SER A 247 -12.15 9.24 -12.60
CA SER A 247 -13.29 10.13 -12.33
C SER A 247 -13.80 10.03 -10.88
N ASP A 248 -13.81 8.83 -10.29
CA ASP A 248 -14.25 8.65 -8.92
C ASP A 248 -13.25 9.21 -7.91
N GLY A 249 -11.96 8.95 -8.13
CA GLY A 249 -10.90 9.52 -7.30
C GLY A 249 -10.85 11.05 -7.36
N LEU A 250 -11.05 11.63 -8.55
CA LEU A 250 -11.15 13.09 -8.75
C LEU A 250 -12.41 13.67 -8.09
N ARG A 251 -13.54 12.95 -8.11
CA ARG A 251 -14.77 13.32 -7.40
C ARG A 251 -14.57 13.38 -5.90
N VAL A 252 -13.92 12.36 -5.33
CA VAL A 252 -13.63 12.28 -3.88
C VAL A 252 -12.60 13.34 -3.48
N ALA A 253 -11.59 13.59 -4.34
CA ALA A 253 -10.56 14.63 -4.19
C ALA A 253 -9.89 14.65 -2.80
N ARG A 254 -9.56 13.47 -2.26
CA ARG A 254 -8.96 13.35 -0.92
C ARG A 254 -7.54 12.81 -1.03
N SER A 255 -6.58 13.62 -0.60
CA SER A 255 -5.15 13.30 -0.64
C SER A 255 -4.73 12.28 0.43
N THR A 256 -3.59 11.64 0.19
CA THR A 256 -2.80 10.98 1.22
C THR A 256 -1.71 11.96 1.64
N GLU A 257 -1.68 12.32 2.93
CA GLU A 257 -0.81 13.39 3.41
C GLU A 257 -0.28 13.16 4.83
N ASP A 258 0.86 13.81 5.14
CA ASP A 258 1.51 13.74 6.45
C ASP A 258 1.81 12.29 6.86
N VAL A 259 2.47 11.55 5.98
CA VAL A 259 2.81 10.13 6.17
C VAL A 259 4.31 9.97 6.41
N VAL A 260 4.65 9.14 7.39
CA VAL A 260 6.02 8.70 7.65
C VAL A 260 6.09 7.17 7.53
N ILE A 261 6.99 6.67 6.69
CA ILE A 261 7.31 5.24 6.53
C ILE A 261 8.78 5.08 6.84
N ARG A 262 9.15 4.20 7.79
CA ARG A 262 10.54 4.08 8.17
C ARG A 262 10.94 2.71 8.73
N ASP A 263 12.25 2.51 8.87
CA ASP A 263 12.84 1.41 9.63
C ASP A 263 12.27 0.05 9.22
N SER A 264 12.14 -0.20 7.91
CA SER A 264 11.42 -1.37 7.39
C SER A 264 12.23 -2.15 6.36
N ILE A 265 11.96 -3.44 6.24
CA ILE A 265 12.59 -4.33 5.27
C ILE A 265 11.56 -4.95 4.34
N VAL A 266 11.83 -4.89 3.04
CA VAL A 266 11.04 -5.54 1.99
C VAL A 266 11.84 -6.68 1.40
N ARG A 267 11.37 -7.92 1.59
CA ARG A 267 12.04 -9.14 1.14
C ARG A 267 11.66 -9.52 -0.28
N SER A 268 10.38 -9.41 -0.57
CA SER A 268 9.78 -9.67 -1.88
C SER A 268 8.53 -8.80 -2.05
N ALA A 269 8.36 -8.21 -3.22
CA ALA A 269 7.20 -7.40 -3.60
C ALA A 269 7.26 -7.07 -5.09
N ALA A 270 6.23 -6.42 -5.66
CA ALA A 270 6.35 -5.77 -6.98
C ALA A 270 7.20 -4.50 -6.91
N ALA A 271 7.13 -3.76 -5.79
CA ALA A 271 8.01 -2.63 -5.50
C ALA A 271 8.15 -2.39 -3.99
N GLY A 272 9.25 -1.73 -3.59
CA GLY A 272 9.54 -1.41 -2.19
C GLY A 272 8.64 -0.30 -1.63
N VAL A 273 8.79 0.92 -2.15
CA VAL A 273 7.91 2.06 -1.85
C VAL A 273 7.27 2.54 -3.14
N THR A 274 5.94 2.58 -3.15
CA THR A 274 5.15 2.89 -4.35
C THR A 274 4.22 4.09 -4.13
N PHE A 275 4.21 5.02 -5.08
CA PHE A 275 3.23 6.09 -5.22
C PHE A 275 2.31 5.76 -6.39
N GLY A 276 1.07 5.41 -6.12
CA GLY A 276 0.07 5.07 -7.14
C GLY A 276 -0.19 3.54 -7.27
N SER A 277 -0.78 3.15 -8.42
CA SER A 277 -1.22 3.95 -9.59
C SER A 277 -2.44 4.84 -9.32
N GLU A 278 -3.10 4.71 -8.21
CA GLU A 278 -4.28 5.49 -7.81
C GLU A 278 -3.80 6.85 -7.25
N THR A 279 -3.68 7.87 -8.14
CA THR A 279 -3.08 9.19 -7.80
C THR A 279 -4.08 10.35 -7.72
N SER A 280 -5.36 10.12 -8.00
CA SER A 280 -6.34 11.18 -8.30
C SER A 280 -6.51 12.24 -7.20
N GLY A 281 -6.43 11.88 -5.93
CA GLY A 281 -6.50 12.81 -4.81
C GLY A 281 -5.16 13.48 -4.46
N GLY A 282 -4.06 12.93 -4.98
CA GLY A 282 -2.71 13.46 -4.75
C GLY A 282 -2.02 13.00 -3.46
N PHE A 283 -0.73 13.31 -3.38
CA PHE A 283 0.18 12.99 -2.28
C PHE A 283 0.87 14.25 -1.78
N ARG A 284 0.93 14.46 -0.47
CA ARG A 284 1.57 15.64 0.13
C ARG A 284 2.28 15.31 1.44
N ASN A 285 3.47 15.91 1.66
CA ASN A 285 4.21 15.78 2.90
C ASN A 285 4.46 14.31 3.28
N ILE A 286 5.05 13.55 2.39
CA ILE A 286 5.34 12.12 2.61
C ILE A 286 6.84 11.94 2.82
N GLU A 287 7.23 11.23 3.85
CA GLU A 287 8.62 10.87 4.12
C GLU A 287 8.78 9.36 4.26
N ALA A 288 9.67 8.77 3.46
CA ALA A 288 10.05 7.35 3.59
C ALA A 288 11.56 7.24 3.74
N TYR A 289 12.02 6.56 4.80
CA TYR A 289 13.46 6.45 5.07
C TYR A 289 13.84 5.20 5.85
N ASN A 290 15.15 4.90 5.80
CA ASN A 290 15.73 3.71 6.40
C ASN A 290 14.99 2.43 5.95
N ILE A 291 14.86 2.30 4.62
CA ILE A 291 14.18 1.16 3.97
C ILE A 291 15.23 0.26 3.31
N THR A 292 15.17 -1.02 3.60
CA THR A 292 15.99 -2.04 2.93
C THR A 292 15.14 -2.85 1.98
N THR A 293 15.56 -2.95 0.71
CA THR A 293 14.96 -3.86 -0.28
C THR A 293 15.94 -4.97 -0.64
N LEU A 294 15.44 -6.20 -0.81
CA LEU A 294 16.22 -7.38 -1.13
C LEU A 294 15.94 -7.88 -2.55
N LYS A 295 16.65 -8.91 -2.99
CA LYS A 295 16.59 -9.51 -4.33
C LYS A 295 15.18 -9.82 -4.86
N GLY A 296 14.21 -10.10 -3.99
CA GLY A 296 12.82 -10.35 -4.35
C GLY A 296 12.00 -9.10 -4.71
N VAL A 297 12.63 -7.91 -4.75
CA VAL A 297 11.97 -6.63 -5.00
C VAL A 297 12.49 -6.05 -6.33
N PRO A 298 11.74 -6.15 -7.43
CA PRO A 298 12.20 -5.69 -8.75
C PRO A 298 12.41 -4.19 -8.87
N VAL A 299 11.71 -3.37 -8.07
CA VAL A 299 11.82 -1.89 -8.09
C VAL A 299 11.94 -1.36 -6.67
N GLY A 300 12.97 -0.58 -6.38
CA GLY A 300 13.18 0.00 -5.05
C GLY A 300 12.18 1.12 -4.74
N ILE A 301 12.14 2.13 -5.59
CA ILE A 301 11.22 3.28 -5.51
C ILE A 301 10.43 3.36 -6.81
N LEU A 302 9.11 3.36 -6.71
CA LEU A 302 8.20 3.36 -7.85
C LEU A 302 7.20 4.53 -7.77
N PHE A 303 7.13 5.34 -8.83
CA PHE A 303 6.02 6.26 -9.08
C PHE A 303 5.27 5.75 -10.31
N LYS A 304 3.98 5.52 -10.18
CA LYS A 304 3.15 5.05 -11.30
C LYS A 304 1.81 5.78 -11.35
N SER A 305 1.40 6.16 -12.57
CA SER A 305 0.12 6.80 -12.83
C SER A 305 -0.36 6.47 -14.24
N ALA A 306 -1.48 7.03 -14.67
CA ALA A 306 -2.02 6.89 -16.02
C ALA A 306 -2.64 8.21 -16.47
N HIS A 307 -2.90 8.36 -17.78
CA HIS A 307 -3.41 9.60 -18.39
C HIS A 307 -4.83 10.00 -17.95
N THR A 308 -5.47 9.19 -17.11
CA THR A 308 -6.83 9.41 -16.57
C THR A 308 -6.85 9.60 -15.06
N ARG A 309 -5.70 9.42 -14.39
CA ARG A 309 -5.63 9.44 -12.93
C ARG A 309 -5.71 10.85 -12.36
N GLY A 310 -4.97 11.80 -12.95
CA GLY A 310 -4.81 13.13 -12.37
C GLY A 310 -4.11 13.11 -11.00
N GLY A 311 -4.32 14.18 -10.25
CA GLY A 311 -3.73 14.37 -8.94
C GLY A 311 -2.32 14.98 -9.00
N PHE A 312 -1.62 14.87 -7.87
CA PHE A 312 -0.30 15.49 -7.70
C PHE A 312 0.55 14.70 -6.69
N GLY A 313 1.86 14.97 -6.71
CA GLY A 313 2.78 14.57 -5.66
C GLY A 313 3.70 15.73 -5.34
N GLU A 314 3.65 16.26 -4.10
CA GLU A 314 4.46 17.40 -3.68
C GLU A 314 5.05 17.22 -2.27
N ASN A 315 6.24 17.81 -2.05
CA ASN A 315 6.99 17.68 -0.81
C ASN A 315 7.16 16.20 -0.38
N LEU A 316 7.69 15.40 -1.30
CA LEU A 316 8.00 13.99 -1.09
C LEU A 316 9.49 13.83 -0.76
N ARG A 317 9.80 13.14 0.32
CA ARG A 317 11.15 12.93 0.85
C ARG A 317 11.45 11.45 0.99
N LEU A 318 12.44 10.96 0.25
CA LEU A 318 12.80 9.54 0.19
C LEU A 318 14.29 9.42 0.45
N HIS A 319 14.71 8.77 1.55
CA HIS A 319 16.11 8.76 1.89
C HIS A 319 16.56 7.56 2.72
N ASP A 320 17.87 7.37 2.80
CA ASP A 320 18.47 6.27 3.54
C ASP A 320 17.98 4.90 3.09
N PHE A 321 17.91 4.69 1.76
CA PHE A 321 17.56 3.38 1.21
C PHE A 321 18.80 2.53 1.00
N THR A 322 18.69 1.25 1.36
CA THR A 322 19.68 0.21 1.05
C THR A 322 19.02 -0.83 0.14
N MET A 323 19.47 -0.90 -1.11
CA MET A 323 18.91 -1.79 -2.13
C MET A 323 19.94 -2.86 -2.49
N ILE A 324 19.62 -4.13 -2.20
CA ILE A 324 20.51 -5.28 -2.40
C ILE A 324 19.91 -6.17 -3.48
N ASP A 325 20.61 -6.27 -4.62
CA ASP A 325 20.15 -7.05 -5.79
C ASP A 325 18.73 -6.66 -6.24
N THR A 326 18.33 -5.40 -6.02
CA THR A 326 17.07 -4.83 -6.49
C THR A 326 17.26 -4.40 -7.95
N PRO A 327 16.56 -5.00 -8.93
CA PRO A 327 16.82 -4.78 -10.34
C PRO A 327 16.74 -3.34 -10.80
N VAL A 328 15.76 -2.56 -10.35
CA VAL A 328 15.59 -1.15 -10.73
C VAL A 328 15.61 -0.26 -9.48
N VAL A 329 16.49 0.73 -9.45
CA VAL A 329 16.62 1.61 -8.28
C VAL A 329 15.45 2.60 -8.20
N LEU A 330 15.21 3.34 -9.28
CA LEU A 330 14.10 4.28 -9.39
C LEU A 330 13.36 4.06 -10.71
N ARG A 331 12.07 3.78 -10.61
CA ARG A 331 11.16 3.76 -11.76
C ARG A 331 10.08 4.82 -11.59
N ILE A 332 9.85 5.60 -12.64
CA ILE A 332 8.71 6.51 -12.75
C ILE A 332 8.03 6.23 -14.08
N THR A 333 6.75 5.85 -14.05
CA THR A 333 5.99 5.57 -15.27
C THR A 333 4.60 6.20 -15.19
N MET A 334 4.34 7.16 -16.08
CA MET A 334 3.09 7.93 -16.09
C MET A 334 2.05 7.35 -17.07
N ASN A 335 2.35 6.21 -17.67
CA ASN A 335 1.41 5.43 -18.50
C ASN A 335 1.44 3.96 -18.10
N TRP A 336 1.26 3.72 -16.81
CA TRP A 336 1.41 2.38 -16.23
C TRP A 336 0.30 1.44 -16.67
N ASN A 337 0.69 0.25 -17.11
CA ASN A 337 -0.18 -0.87 -17.46
C ASN A 337 -1.49 -0.46 -18.18
N PRO A 338 -1.45 -0.07 -19.46
CA PRO A 338 -2.62 0.43 -20.18
C PRO A 338 -3.82 -0.50 -20.19
N SER A 339 -3.62 -1.83 -20.17
CA SER A 339 -4.70 -2.82 -20.16
C SER A 339 -5.47 -2.85 -18.82
N TYR A 340 -4.80 -2.49 -17.72
CA TYR A 340 -5.42 -2.29 -16.42
C TYR A 340 -5.95 -0.86 -16.25
N SER A 341 -5.19 0.13 -16.70
CA SER A 341 -5.45 1.53 -16.38
C SER A 341 -6.64 2.11 -17.15
N TYR A 342 -6.87 1.68 -18.40
CA TYR A 342 -7.90 2.28 -19.27
C TYR A 342 -9.08 1.34 -19.47
N ALA A 343 -10.12 1.57 -18.67
CA ALA A 343 -11.34 0.78 -18.76
C ALA A 343 -12.13 1.13 -20.03
N ARG A 344 -12.45 0.11 -20.82
CA ARG A 344 -13.31 0.22 -22.01
C ARG A 344 -14.28 -0.94 -22.02
N ILE A 345 -15.58 -0.64 -21.95
CA ILE A 345 -16.62 -1.67 -22.01
C ILE A 345 -16.79 -2.07 -23.49
N PRO A 346 -16.56 -3.35 -23.84
CA PRO A 346 -16.79 -3.83 -25.21
C PRO A 346 -18.23 -3.63 -25.63
N PRO A 347 -18.51 -3.17 -26.87
CA PRO A 347 -19.89 -2.83 -27.31
C PRO A 347 -20.87 -4.01 -27.27
N GLU A 348 -20.38 -5.23 -27.36
CA GLU A 348 -21.18 -6.46 -27.30
C GLU A 348 -21.65 -6.81 -25.88
N ILE A 349 -21.00 -6.30 -24.83
CA ILE A 349 -21.38 -6.54 -23.43
C ILE A 349 -22.47 -5.53 -23.04
N LYS A 350 -23.70 -6.01 -22.83
CA LYS A 350 -24.86 -5.17 -22.49
C LYS A 350 -25.23 -5.23 -21.01
N ASP A 351 -24.87 -6.32 -20.33
CA ASP A 351 -25.13 -6.53 -18.90
C ASP A 351 -23.80 -6.55 -18.15
N TYR A 352 -23.61 -5.55 -17.30
CA TYR A 352 -22.41 -5.36 -16.49
C TYR A 352 -22.73 -4.59 -15.21
N PRO A 353 -21.92 -4.75 -14.14
CA PRO A 353 -22.16 -4.08 -12.87
C PRO A 353 -21.93 -2.56 -12.96
N ASP A 354 -22.64 -1.79 -12.12
CA ASP A 354 -22.59 -0.32 -12.15
C ASP A 354 -21.18 0.26 -11.96
N TYR A 355 -20.31 -0.41 -11.20
CA TYR A 355 -18.93 0.07 -11.04
C TYR A 355 -18.12 0.00 -12.34
N TRP A 356 -18.52 -0.78 -13.35
CA TRP A 356 -17.89 -0.71 -14.67
C TRP A 356 -18.13 0.64 -15.34
N LYS A 357 -19.33 1.24 -15.15
CA LYS A 357 -19.62 2.60 -15.63
C LYS A 357 -18.73 3.62 -14.95
N VAL A 358 -18.53 3.49 -13.64
CA VAL A 358 -17.63 4.36 -12.87
C VAL A 358 -16.20 4.27 -13.43
N LEU A 359 -15.68 3.06 -13.61
CA LEU A 359 -14.33 2.81 -14.14
C LEU A 359 -14.14 3.33 -15.57
N SER A 360 -15.17 3.26 -16.41
CA SER A 360 -15.12 3.70 -17.81
C SER A 360 -15.56 5.14 -18.03
N THR A 361 -15.89 5.89 -16.97
CA THR A 361 -16.24 7.31 -17.05
C THR A 361 -15.05 8.11 -17.54
N PRO A 362 -15.16 8.86 -18.65
CA PRO A 362 -14.07 9.65 -19.20
C PRO A 362 -13.56 10.71 -18.23
N VAL A 363 -12.26 10.92 -18.21
CA VAL A 363 -11.61 12.03 -17.52
C VAL A 363 -11.12 13.04 -18.55
N PRO A 364 -11.42 14.35 -18.40
CA PRO A 364 -10.88 15.38 -19.27
C PRO A 364 -9.35 15.35 -19.29
N LYS A 365 -8.74 15.50 -20.47
CA LYS A 365 -7.27 15.39 -20.65
C LYS A 365 -6.48 16.32 -19.73
N GLU A 366 -6.97 17.51 -19.51
CA GLU A 366 -6.37 18.53 -18.64
C GLU A 366 -6.39 18.17 -17.15
N GLN A 367 -7.26 17.26 -16.74
CA GLN A 367 -7.37 16.77 -15.37
C GLN A 367 -6.71 15.41 -15.17
N GLY A 368 -6.43 14.68 -16.25
CA GLY A 368 -6.04 13.28 -16.20
C GLY A 368 -4.56 13.04 -15.90
N MET A 369 -3.68 14.02 -16.11
CA MET A 369 -2.25 13.87 -15.91
C MET A 369 -1.85 14.24 -14.48
N ALA A 370 -1.25 13.29 -13.75
CA ALA A 370 -0.71 13.52 -12.42
C ALA A 370 0.55 14.42 -12.50
N ARG A 371 0.69 15.37 -11.59
CA ARG A 371 1.81 16.30 -11.51
C ARG A 371 2.69 16.00 -10.32
N PHE A 372 3.88 15.46 -10.53
CA PHE A 372 4.85 15.23 -9.48
C PHE A 372 5.93 16.32 -9.51
N HIS A 373 6.11 16.99 -8.37
CA HIS A 373 7.09 18.04 -8.21
C HIS A 373 7.60 18.19 -6.77
N ASP A 374 8.73 18.86 -6.59
CA ASP A 374 9.33 19.09 -5.28
C ASP A 374 9.61 17.78 -4.51
N VAL A 375 10.29 16.85 -5.19
CA VAL A 375 10.67 15.55 -4.67
C VAL A 375 12.16 15.55 -4.33
N ARG A 376 12.51 15.14 -3.12
CA ARG A 376 13.90 14.94 -2.70
C ARG A 376 14.19 13.48 -2.44
N ILE A 377 15.26 12.98 -3.08
CA ILE A 377 15.74 11.59 -2.93
C ILE A 377 17.21 11.66 -2.54
N TRP A 378 17.58 11.16 -1.37
CA TRP A 378 18.97 11.25 -0.94
C TRP A 378 19.46 10.06 -0.13
N ASN A 379 20.81 9.89 -0.10
CA ASN A 379 21.46 8.80 0.59
C ASN A 379 20.94 7.41 0.17
N ILE A 380 20.98 7.16 -1.13
CA ILE A 380 20.57 5.87 -1.73
C ILE A 380 21.81 5.02 -1.98
N LYS A 381 21.84 3.82 -1.44
CA LYS A 381 22.87 2.81 -1.67
C LYS A 381 22.26 1.62 -2.40
N ALA A 382 22.68 1.38 -3.64
CA ALA A 382 22.20 0.27 -4.45
C ALA A 382 23.36 -0.54 -5.01
N LYS A 383 23.34 -1.85 -4.76
CA LYS A 383 24.33 -2.80 -5.29
C LYS A 383 23.64 -3.94 -6.01
N GLY A 384 24.25 -4.39 -7.13
CA GLY A 384 23.72 -5.48 -7.92
C GLY A 384 22.48 -5.13 -8.75
N ALA A 385 22.21 -3.85 -9.00
CA ALA A 385 21.09 -3.43 -9.81
C ALA A 385 21.31 -3.72 -11.31
N SER A 386 20.22 -4.00 -12.02
CA SER A 386 20.22 -4.09 -13.48
C SER A 386 20.17 -2.70 -14.13
N THR A 387 19.34 -1.80 -13.59
CA THR A 387 19.12 -0.46 -14.14
C THR A 387 19.04 0.58 -13.01
N ALA A 388 19.72 1.70 -13.17
CA ALA A 388 19.66 2.79 -12.19
C ALA A 388 18.35 3.57 -12.29
N PHE A 389 17.96 4.03 -13.49
CA PHE A 389 16.81 4.89 -13.72
C PHE A 389 15.96 4.40 -14.88
N GLU A 390 14.66 4.29 -14.67
CA GLU A 390 13.64 4.08 -15.69
C GLU A 390 12.56 5.15 -15.49
N VAL A 391 12.72 6.30 -16.14
CA VAL A 391 11.89 7.48 -15.89
C VAL A 391 11.20 7.91 -17.17
N ASP A 392 9.88 7.79 -17.18
CA ASP A 392 8.98 8.25 -18.24
C ASP A 392 7.87 9.11 -17.64
N GLY A 393 7.99 10.43 -17.83
CA GLY A 393 6.98 11.41 -17.44
C GLY A 393 5.89 11.60 -18.50
N TYR A 394 5.19 12.74 -18.42
CA TYR A 394 4.33 13.23 -19.49
C TYR A 394 5.02 14.41 -20.19
N THR A 395 5.07 14.43 -21.50
CA THR A 395 5.62 15.57 -22.26
C THR A 395 4.88 16.88 -21.94
N GLN A 396 3.55 16.82 -21.70
CA GLN A 396 2.72 17.97 -21.38
C GLN A 396 2.69 18.34 -19.89
N ALA A 397 3.16 17.45 -19.02
CA ALA A 397 3.25 17.66 -17.58
C ALA A 397 4.51 16.95 -17.06
N PRO A 398 5.71 17.52 -17.32
CA PRO A 398 6.96 16.88 -16.95
C PRO A 398 7.10 16.75 -15.44
N LEU A 399 7.94 15.82 -15.03
CA LEU A 399 8.33 15.63 -13.62
C LEU A 399 9.25 16.79 -13.22
N GLU A 400 8.82 17.63 -12.26
CA GLU A 400 9.47 18.89 -11.98
C GLU A 400 10.22 18.91 -10.64
N ARG A 401 11.39 19.54 -10.62
CA ARG A 401 12.15 19.85 -9.39
C ARG A 401 12.39 18.62 -8.50
N PHE A 402 12.93 17.57 -9.10
CA PHE A 402 13.48 16.46 -8.35
C PHE A 402 14.92 16.76 -7.98
N ALA A 403 15.26 16.66 -6.71
CA ALA A 403 16.62 16.80 -6.18
C ALA A 403 17.12 15.45 -5.69
N LEU A 404 18.18 14.91 -6.34
CA LEU A 404 18.79 13.63 -6.02
C LEU A 404 20.21 13.88 -5.47
N GLU A 405 20.48 13.43 -4.24
CA GLU A 405 21.71 13.73 -3.54
C GLU A 405 22.30 12.48 -2.87
N GLY A 406 23.65 12.36 -2.87
CA GLY A 406 24.32 11.29 -2.13
C GLY A 406 23.95 9.90 -2.63
N LEU A 407 23.91 9.70 -3.93
CA LEU A 407 23.63 8.39 -4.53
C LEU A 407 24.91 7.58 -4.71
N ASP A 408 24.94 6.34 -4.20
CA ASP A 408 25.97 5.33 -4.44
C ASP A 408 25.32 4.13 -5.13
N ILE A 409 25.36 4.13 -6.48
CA ILE A 409 24.63 3.16 -7.29
C ILE A 409 25.59 2.36 -8.17
N GLU A 410 25.55 1.04 -8.04
CA GLU A 410 26.19 0.09 -8.94
C GLU A 410 25.13 -0.65 -9.76
N ALA A 411 25.10 -0.42 -11.09
CA ALA A 411 24.12 -1.00 -11.99
C ALA A 411 24.72 -1.39 -13.34
N GLN A 412 24.12 -2.41 -13.98
CA GLN A 412 24.54 -2.82 -15.32
C GLN A 412 24.24 -1.75 -16.38
N LYS A 413 23.13 -0.99 -16.20
CA LYS A 413 22.68 0.07 -17.09
C LYS A 413 22.35 1.34 -16.32
N GLY A 414 22.65 2.49 -16.92
CA GLY A 414 22.17 3.78 -16.44
C GLY A 414 20.67 3.93 -16.64
N GLY A 415 20.13 3.35 -17.72
CA GLY A 415 18.73 3.46 -18.09
C GLY A 415 18.43 4.80 -18.80
N HIS A 416 17.30 5.43 -18.47
CA HIS A 416 16.87 6.65 -19.11
C HIS A 416 16.11 7.60 -18.16
N ILE A 417 16.13 8.90 -18.49
CA ILE A 417 15.33 9.94 -17.84
C ILE A 417 14.66 10.77 -18.93
N HIS A 418 13.35 10.63 -19.08
CA HIS A 418 12.51 11.34 -20.03
C HIS A 418 11.50 12.25 -19.33
N ASP A 419 11.11 13.35 -20.00
CA ASP A 419 10.10 14.31 -19.55
C ASP A 419 10.41 14.86 -18.12
N ALA A 420 11.67 15.19 -17.85
CA ALA A 420 12.16 15.75 -16.60
C ALA A 420 12.48 17.26 -16.73
N ALA A 421 12.03 18.07 -15.77
CA ALA A 421 12.27 19.50 -15.75
C ALA A 421 12.87 19.96 -14.41
N ASN A 422 13.98 20.68 -14.47
CA ASN A 422 14.68 21.22 -13.31
C ASN A 422 15.12 20.15 -12.29
N TRP A 423 15.62 19.01 -12.78
CA TRP A 423 16.23 18.00 -11.95
C TRP A 423 17.66 18.34 -11.60
N THR A 424 18.02 18.11 -10.35
CA THR A 424 19.39 18.35 -9.86
C THR A 424 19.96 17.09 -9.22
N PHE A 425 21.22 16.80 -9.56
CA PHE A 425 22.00 15.73 -8.95
C PHE A 425 23.22 16.34 -8.23
N SER A 426 23.50 15.87 -7.03
CA SER A 426 24.69 16.27 -6.28
C SER A 426 25.26 15.12 -5.49
N ASN A 427 26.58 15.11 -5.33
CA ASN A 427 27.28 14.08 -4.55
C ASN A 427 26.92 12.65 -4.99
N VAL A 428 26.99 12.37 -6.31
CA VAL A 428 26.62 11.08 -6.89
C VAL A 428 27.84 10.26 -7.28
N GLN A 429 27.82 8.98 -6.93
CA GLN A 429 28.77 7.96 -7.33
C GLN A 429 28.01 6.89 -8.12
N LEU A 430 28.23 6.87 -9.44
CA LEU A 430 27.53 5.98 -10.36
C LEU A 430 28.52 5.05 -11.05
N LYS A 431 28.45 3.76 -10.77
CA LYS A 431 29.17 2.71 -11.47
C LYS A 431 28.22 2.02 -12.43
N LEU A 432 28.21 2.49 -13.67
CA LEU A 432 27.26 2.06 -14.70
C LEU A 432 27.98 1.36 -15.84
N GLY A 433 27.44 0.21 -16.27
CA GLY A 433 27.94 -0.49 -17.47
C GLY A 433 27.61 0.24 -18.77
N THR A 434 26.45 0.92 -18.83
CA THR A 434 26.08 1.86 -19.91
C THR A 434 25.60 3.18 -19.33
N PRO A 435 25.78 4.32 -20.04
CA PRO A 435 25.35 5.64 -19.56
C PRO A 435 23.82 5.74 -19.43
N ILE A 436 23.38 6.78 -18.69
CA ILE A 436 21.97 7.21 -18.61
C ILE A 436 21.63 7.94 -19.91
N ALA A 437 20.59 7.50 -20.60
CA ALA A 437 20.06 8.23 -21.76
C ALA A 437 19.24 9.43 -21.26
N LEU A 438 19.67 10.65 -21.63
CA LEU A 438 18.94 11.89 -21.40
C LEU A 438 18.32 12.37 -22.71
N GLU A 439 17.09 12.86 -22.65
CA GLU A 439 16.42 13.48 -23.76
C GLU A 439 16.93 14.92 -24.00
N GLU A 440 17.11 15.31 -25.26
CA GLU A 440 17.51 16.69 -25.62
C GLU A 440 16.46 17.71 -25.16
N GLY A 441 16.93 18.80 -24.59
CA GLY A 441 16.06 19.93 -24.17
C GLY A 441 15.51 19.81 -22.74
N HIS A 442 15.81 18.73 -22.02
CA HIS A 442 15.43 18.59 -20.61
C HIS A 442 16.46 19.23 -19.67
N SER A 443 15.97 19.87 -18.60
CA SER A 443 16.84 20.53 -17.62
C SER A 443 17.22 19.56 -16.48
N VAL A 444 18.19 18.69 -16.78
CA VAL A 444 18.82 17.78 -15.81
C VAL A 444 20.28 18.22 -15.61
N GLN A 445 20.68 18.49 -14.37
CA GLN A 445 21.99 19.03 -14.03
C GLN A 445 22.70 18.21 -12.96
N GLY A 446 24.03 18.26 -12.94
CA GLY A 446 24.85 17.70 -11.86
C GLY A 446 25.22 16.22 -12.01
N LEU A 447 24.79 15.54 -13.05
CA LEU A 447 25.27 14.20 -13.38
C LEU A 447 26.72 14.25 -13.92
N PRO A 448 27.60 13.30 -13.55
CA PRO A 448 28.93 13.21 -14.14
C PRO A 448 28.86 13.02 -15.66
N ALA A 449 29.64 13.77 -16.43
CA ALA A 449 29.58 13.73 -17.90
C ALA A 449 29.80 12.31 -18.48
N ALA A 450 30.64 11.49 -17.84
CA ALA A 450 30.87 10.10 -18.25
C ALA A 450 29.68 9.16 -17.99
N SER A 451 28.71 9.56 -17.17
CA SER A 451 27.54 8.77 -16.81
C SER A 451 26.30 9.04 -17.66
N VAL A 452 26.38 9.97 -18.62
CA VAL A 452 25.22 10.39 -19.43
C VAL A 452 25.53 10.34 -20.92
N GLN A 453 24.49 10.06 -21.69
CA GLN A 453 24.46 10.19 -23.15
C GLN A 453 23.20 10.94 -23.54
N THR A 454 23.35 12.15 -24.08
CA THR A 454 22.24 12.97 -24.56
C THR A 454 21.89 12.59 -26.01
N GLY A 455 20.63 12.46 -26.32
CA GLY A 455 20.17 12.11 -27.65
C GLY A 455 18.66 12.29 -27.84
N ARG A 456 18.16 11.99 -29.02
CA ARG A 456 16.73 11.94 -29.26
C ARG A 456 16.11 10.77 -28.49
N ARG A 457 14.89 10.97 -28.00
CA ARG A 457 14.11 9.94 -27.32
C ARG A 457 14.05 8.68 -28.20
N VAL A 458 14.55 7.59 -27.68
CA VAL A 458 14.24 6.27 -28.25
C VAL A 458 12.78 5.99 -27.87
N GLN A 459 11.89 6.02 -28.87
CA GLN A 459 10.47 5.74 -28.63
C GLN A 459 10.34 4.46 -27.82
N PRO A 460 9.60 4.45 -26.71
CA PRO A 460 9.30 3.19 -26.01
C PRO A 460 8.67 2.25 -27.04
N VAL A 461 9.08 0.99 -27.03
CA VAL A 461 8.35 -0.05 -27.76
C VAL A 461 6.91 0.04 -27.27
N ASP A 462 5.99 0.32 -28.20
CA ASP A 462 4.55 0.47 -27.92
C ASP A 462 4.11 -0.66 -26.98
N PRO A 463 3.71 -0.33 -25.73
CA PRO A 463 3.36 -1.39 -24.74
C PRO A 463 2.23 -2.28 -25.21
N SER A 464 1.40 -1.82 -26.18
CA SER A 464 0.36 -2.63 -26.81
C SER A 464 0.91 -3.74 -27.69
N LYS A 465 2.22 -3.70 -28.03
CA LYS A 465 2.92 -4.71 -28.83
C LYS A 465 3.78 -5.67 -28.03
N LYS A 466 3.91 -5.47 -26.71
CA LYS A 466 4.56 -6.47 -25.85
C LYS A 466 3.63 -7.66 -25.67
N SER A 467 4.21 -8.86 -25.71
CA SER A 467 3.49 -10.07 -25.38
C SER A 467 2.99 -10.02 -23.93
N PHE A 468 1.92 -10.73 -23.66
CA PHE A 468 1.31 -10.83 -22.33
C PHE A 468 2.33 -11.12 -21.20
N GLU A 469 3.27 -12.04 -21.45
CA GLU A 469 4.33 -12.45 -20.52
C GLU A 469 5.37 -11.35 -20.24
N GLU A 470 5.55 -10.41 -21.19
CA GLU A 470 6.48 -9.28 -21.05
C GLU A 470 5.85 -8.08 -20.35
N GLN A 471 4.52 -7.97 -20.39
CA GLN A 471 3.78 -6.89 -19.69
C GLN A 471 3.62 -7.14 -18.19
N ASP A 472 3.64 -8.40 -17.77
CA ASP A 472 3.49 -8.82 -16.37
C ASP A 472 4.84 -8.92 -15.63
N LYS A 473 5.95 -8.84 -16.39
CA LYS A 473 7.33 -8.82 -15.85
C LYS A 473 7.96 -7.41 -15.82
N SER A 474 7.21 -6.40 -16.27
CA SER A 474 7.69 -5.01 -16.38
C SER A 474 7.07 -4.08 -15.36
#